data_34d20ef39057e02e91d6ca072bf27e01
#
_entry.id   34d20ef39057e02e91d6ca072bf27e01
#
_cell.length_a   1.000
_cell.length_b   1.000
_cell.length_c   1.000
_cell.angle_alpha   90.00
_cell.angle_beta   90.00
_cell.angle_gamma   90.00
#
_symmetry.space_group_name_H-M   'P 1'
#
loop_
_entity.id
_entity.type
_entity.pdbx_description
1 polymer ?
#
loop_
_entity_poly.entity_id
_entity_poly.type
_entity_poly.pdbx_seq_one_letter_code
_entity_poly.pdbx_strand_id
1 'polypeptide(L)'
;MTGVSQEPVLDVLRQFLRTIQKPGVSVESLGLDDPLVASGLLDSLAIMQIVVYLEESHGIDFAASGFDPERLATMGSIVALIEQYRR
;
A
#
# COMPACT_ATOMS: atom_id res chain seq x y z
N MET A 1 -1.59 -25.14 0.08
CA MET A 1 -1.74 -24.57 0.07
C MET A 1 -2.07 -23.80 -0.28
N THR A 2 -2.21 -23.57 -0.25
CA THR A 2 -2.50 -22.99 -0.85
C THR A 2 -3.34 -22.10 -0.84
N GLY A 3 -3.73 -21.60 -1.38
CA GLY A 3 -4.72 -20.75 -1.63
C GLY A 3 -4.76 -19.49 -0.96
N VAL A 4 -3.84 -19.06 -0.52
CA VAL A 4 -3.85 -17.85 0.24
C VAL A 4 -3.48 -16.70 -0.64
N SER A 5 -4.42 -16.21 -1.37
CA SER A 5 -4.10 -15.22 -2.38
C SER A 5 -3.86 -13.84 -1.80
N GLN A 6 -4.51 -13.48 -0.69
CA GLN A 6 -4.42 -12.11 -0.19
C GLN A 6 -3.24 -11.91 0.75
N GLU A 7 -2.89 -12.94 1.49
CA GLU A 7 -1.81 -12.79 2.45
C GLU A 7 -0.48 -12.44 1.81
N PRO A 8 -0.11 -13.07 0.69
CA PRO A 8 1.14 -12.66 0.06
C PRO A 8 1.15 -11.21 -0.39
N VAL A 9 0.03 -10.70 -0.86
CA VAL A 9 -0.05 -9.30 -1.27
C VAL A 9 0.19 -8.39 -0.08
N LEU A 10 -0.48 -8.67 1.04
CA LEU A 10 -0.33 -7.85 2.23
C LEU A 10 1.09 -7.95 2.79
N ASP A 11 1.67 -9.15 2.80
CA ASP A 11 3.03 -9.31 3.30
C ASP A 11 4.02 -8.52 2.46
N VAL A 12 3.89 -8.57 1.15
CA VAL A 12 4.79 -7.84 0.27
C VAL A 12 4.61 -6.35 0.47
N LEU A 13 3.37 -5.90 0.62
CA LEU A 13 3.10 -4.49 0.87
C LEU A 13 3.75 -4.05 2.18
N ARG A 14 3.62 -4.85 3.23
CA ARG A 14 4.23 -4.50 4.51
C ARG A 14 5.74 -4.41 4.40
N GLN A 15 6.36 -5.34 3.67
CA GLN A 15 7.80 -5.30 3.47
C GLN A 15 8.22 -4.03 2.75
N PHE A 16 7.47 -3.62 1.75
CA PHE A 16 7.76 -2.38 1.06
C PHE A 16 7.61 -1.18 2.00
N LEU A 17 6.53 -1.15 2.78
CA LEU A 17 6.30 -0.03 3.70
C LEU A 17 7.38 0.08 4.75
N ARG A 18 7.96 -1.05 5.17
CA ARG A 18 9.06 -0.99 6.14
C ARG A 18 10.27 -0.26 5.58
N THR A 19 10.44 -0.29 4.27
CA THR A 19 11.58 0.41 3.66
C THR A 19 11.40 1.92 3.59
N ILE A 20 10.16 2.40 3.74
CA ILE A 20 9.88 3.83 3.62
C ILE A 20 9.24 4.41 4.88
N GLN A 21 9.03 3.60 5.91
CA GLN A 21 8.39 4.08 7.13
C GLN A 21 9.28 5.06 7.86
N LYS A 22 8.66 6.01 8.55
CA LYS A 22 9.39 7.00 9.32
C LYS A 22 9.84 6.40 10.65
N PRO A 23 10.93 6.91 11.23
CA PRO A 23 11.37 6.43 12.54
C PRO A 23 10.29 6.69 13.58
N GLY A 24 10.18 5.80 14.53
CA GLY A 24 9.26 5.96 15.64
C GLY A 24 7.89 5.36 15.42
N VAL A 25 7.56 4.99 14.20
CA VAL A 25 6.30 4.32 13.91
C VAL A 25 6.62 3.06 13.10
N SER A 26 5.92 1.99 13.39
CA SER A 26 6.18 0.71 12.75
C SER A 26 4.93 0.24 12.02
N VAL A 27 5.12 -0.31 10.84
CA VAL A 27 4.00 -0.84 10.07
C VAL A 27 3.29 -1.96 10.83
N GLU A 28 4.03 -2.68 11.69
CA GLU A 28 3.44 -3.75 12.48
C GLU A 28 2.46 -3.23 13.53
N SER A 29 2.56 -1.97 13.91
CA SER A 29 1.65 -1.41 14.90
C SER A 29 0.36 -0.91 14.28
N LEU A 30 0.22 -0.94 12.97
CA LEU A 30 -0.95 -0.43 12.28
C LEU A 30 -1.84 -1.57 11.80
N GLY A 31 -3.15 -1.36 11.92
CA GLY A 31 -4.12 -2.25 11.31
C GLY A 31 -4.40 -1.85 9.88
N LEU A 32 -5.25 -2.64 9.24
CA LEU A 32 -5.57 -2.41 7.83
C LEU A 32 -6.34 -1.11 7.62
N ASP A 33 -7.05 -0.64 8.64
CA ASP A 33 -7.86 0.56 8.51
C ASP A 33 -7.20 1.80 9.08
N ASP A 34 -5.99 1.67 9.60
CA ASP A 34 -5.31 2.83 10.17
C ASP A 34 -4.72 3.69 9.06
N PRO A 35 -4.86 5.02 9.17
CA PRO A 35 -4.36 5.92 8.10
C PRO A 35 -2.84 5.95 8.10
N LEU A 36 -2.26 5.78 6.92
CA LEU A 36 -0.81 5.68 6.81
C LEU A 36 -0.12 7.02 7.06
N VAL A 37 -0.70 8.11 6.57
CA VAL A 37 -0.08 9.42 6.75
C VAL A 37 -0.47 10.00 8.10
N ALA A 38 -1.75 9.94 8.46
CA ALA A 38 -2.22 10.55 9.71
C ALA A 38 -1.64 9.85 10.93
N SER A 39 -1.29 8.56 10.82
CA SER A 39 -0.69 7.84 11.94
C SER A 39 0.77 8.21 12.14
N GLY A 40 1.40 8.88 11.17
CA GLY A 40 2.80 9.19 11.24
C GLY A 40 3.72 8.16 10.64
N LEU A 41 3.17 7.07 10.09
CA LEU A 41 4.02 6.06 9.48
C LEU A 41 4.73 6.59 8.25
N LEU A 42 4.00 7.33 7.41
CA LEU A 42 4.50 7.84 6.15
C LEU A 42 4.23 9.33 6.06
N ASP A 43 5.03 10.03 5.26
CA ASP A 43 4.72 11.39 4.89
C ASP A 43 4.14 11.39 3.47
N SER A 44 3.75 12.58 2.99
CA SER A 44 3.10 12.66 1.69
C SER A 44 4.05 12.32 0.54
N LEU A 45 5.35 12.49 0.74
CA LEU A 45 6.31 12.08 -0.28
C LEU A 45 6.34 10.56 -0.44
N ALA A 46 6.19 9.85 0.67
CA ALA A 46 6.19 8.39 0.61
C ALA A 46 5.01 7.85 -0.16
N ILE A 47 3.90 8.59 -0.22
CA ILE A 47 2.75 8.18 -1.02
C ILE A 47 3.15 8.07 -2.50
N MET A 48 3.99 8.98 -2.99
CA MET A 48 4.46 8.87 -4.36
C MET A 48 5.29 7.61 -4.59
N GLN A 49 6.04 7.19 -3.58
CA GLN A 49 6.79 5.94 -3.68
C GLN A 49 5.84 4.74 -3.76
N ILE A 50 4.71 4.80 -3.05
CA ILE A 50 3.71 3.76 -3.17
C ILE A 50 3.13 3.73 -4.58
N VAL A 51 2.87 4.89 -5.16
CA VAL A 51 2.35 4.96 -6.53
C VAL A 51 3.31 4.26 -7.49
N VAL A 52 4.60 4.58 -7.40
CA VAL A 52 5.59 3.96 -8.27
C VAL A 52 5.64 2.45 -8.04
N TYR A 53 5.61 2.04 -6.79
CA TYR A 53 5.63 0.64 -6.45
C TYR A 53 4.45 -0.11 -7.09
N LEU A 54 3.26 0.47 -7.00
CA LEU A 54 2.08 -0.16 -7.56
C LEU A 54 2.13 -0.22 -9.08
N GLU A 55 2.67 0.83 -9.70
CA GLU A 55 2.79 0.83 -11.15
C GLU A 55 3.79 -0.21 -11.63
N GLU A 56 4.92 -0.31 -10.96
CA GLU A 56 5.99 -1.19 -11.41
C GLU A 56 5.79 -2.63 -11.01
N SER A 57 5.27 -2.85 -9.80
CA SER A 57 5.17 -4.20 -9.27
C SER A 57 3.83 -4.86 -9.56
N HIS A 58 2.78 -4.07 -9.75
CA HIS A 58 1.44 -4.62 -9.91
C HIS A 58 0.78 -4.17 -11.20
N GLY A 59 1.47 -3.39 -12.00
CA GLY A 59 0.95 -3.01 -13.32
C GLY A 59 -0.24 -2.07 -13.29
N ILE A 60 -0.45 -1.36 -12.20
CA ILE A 60 -1.56 -0.42 -12.11
C ILE A 60 -1.22 0.84 -12.87
N ASP A 61 -2.13 1.26 -13.74
CA ASP A 61 -1.89 2.43 -14.58
C ASP A 61 -2.71 3.60 -14.05
N PHE A 62 -2.09 4.43 -13.22
CA PHE A 62 -2.78 5.57 -12.65
C PHE A 62 -3.04 6.66 -13.68
N ALA A 63 -2.28 6.69 -14.76
CA ALA A 63 -2.55 7.65 -15.80
C ALA A 63 -3.86 7.36 -16.50
N ALA A 64 -4.19 6.07 -16.66
CA ALA A 64 -5.42 5.68 -17.31
C ALA A 64 -6.61 5.67 -16.36
N SER A 65 -6.40 5.18 -15.15
CA SER A 65 -7.52 4.98 -14.21
C SER A 65 -7.75 6.18 -13.29
N GLY A 66 -6.82 7.11 -13.25
CA GLY A 66 -6.92 8.24 -12.34
C GLY A 66 -6.28 7.94 -11.00
N PHE A 67 -5.78 8.97 -10.37
CA PHE A 67 -5.14 8.86 -9.07
C PHE A 67 -6.08 9.38 -8.00
N ASP A 68 -6.39 8.54 -7.04
CA ASP A 68 -7.25 8.90 -5.93
C ASP A 68 -6.46 8.68 -4.63
N PRO A 69 -6.03 9.75 -3.97
CA PRO A 69 -5.23 9.58 -2.75
C PRO A 69 -5.94 8.79 -1.66
N GLU A 70 -7.27 8.83 -1.62
CA GLU A 70 -7.99 8.09 -0.59
C GLU A 70 -7.83 6.59 -0.75
N ARG A 71 -7.58 6.12 -1.96
CA ARG A 71 -7.38 4.70 -2.17
C ARG A 71 -6.02 4.23 -1.67
N LEU A 72 -5.15 5.17 -1.34
CA LEU A 72 -3.83 4.87 -0.78
C LEU A 72 -3.74 5.25 0.69
N ALA A 73 -4.86 5.56 1.33
CA ALA A 73 -4.84 6.09 2.68
C ALA A 73 -4.52 5.03 3.73
N THR A 74 -4.90 3.78 3.48
CA THR A 74 -4.69 2.69 4.44
C THR A 74 -4.14 1.48 3.71
N MET A 75 -3.55 0.55 4.49
CA MET A 75 -3.08 -0.70 3.89
C MET A 75 -4.24 -1.47 3.27
N GLY A 76 -5.39 -1.48 3.94
CA GLY A 76 -6.55 -2.18 3.41
C GLY A 76 -7.00 -1.64 2.08
N SER A 77 -7.02 -0.32 1.92
CA SER A 77 -7.43 0.26 0.66
C SER A 77 -6.43 -0.02 -0.45
N ILE A 78 -5.14 -0.07 -0.12
CA ILE A 78 -4.11 -0.41 -1.11
C ILE A 78 -4.26 -1.86 -1.54
N VAL A 79 -4.47 -2.76 -0.59
CA VAL A 79 -4.68 -4.17 -0.94
C VAL A 79 -5.91 -4.32 -1.82
N ALA A 80 -6.99 -3.61 -1.51
CA ALA A 80 -8.20 -3.67 -2.32
C ALA A 80 -7.93 -3.17 -3.73
N LEU A 81 -7.12 -2.13 -3.87
CA LEU A 81 -6.75 -1.61 -5.17
C LEU A 81 -5.96 -2.64 -5.96
N ILE A 82 -4.99 -3.28 -5.31
CA ILE A 82 -4.20 -4.32 -5.97
C ILE A 82 -5.10 -5.46 -6.42
N GLU A 83 -6.00 -5.89 -5.55
CA GLU A 83 -6.91 -6.99 -5.89
C GLU A 83 -7.82 -6.62 -7.06
N GLN A 84 -8.23 -5.36 -7.13
CA GLN A 84 -9.07 -4.91 -8.22
C GLN A 84 -8.36 -5.04 -9.57
N TYR A 85 -7.06 -4.86 -9.60
CA TYR A 85 -6.29 -4.89 -10.84
C TYR A 85 -5.70 -6.27 -11.14
N ARG A 86 -5.80 -7.18 -10.21
CA ARG A 86 -5.36 -8.55 -10.47
C ARG A 86 -6.42 -9.29 -11.27
N ARG A 87 -5.97 -10.07 -12.19
CA ARG A 87 -6.89 -10.87 -12.99
C ARG A 87 -6.34 -12.26 -13.13
#